data_3270ca57546a98a1307da6391dcc0a0d
#
_entry.id   3270ca57546a98a1307da6391dcc0a0d
#
_cell.length_a   1.000
_cell.length_b   1.000
_cell.length_c   1.000
_cell.angle_alpha   90.00
_cell.angle_beta   90.00
_cell.angle_gamma   90.00
#
_symmetry.space_group_name_H-M   'P 1'
#
loop_
_entity.id
_entity.type
_entity.pdbx_description
1 polymer ?
#
loop_
_entity_poly.entity_id
_entity_poly.type
_entity_poly.pdbx_seq_one_letter_code
_entity_poly.pdbx_strand_id
1 'polypeptide(L)'
;MSELAMRSVVIIGAGPVGCALATLLRRQGLAVDLFERQTESAGTGSGHSFNLTLTSRGLDCLPLSVRRRLYLQGSVLAKRIIHHRDGAISTQAYGTLYNHHLLSIPRGILQDLLRDQALRAGARIHYGQECIDVDTARASALLQDRDGSSTWVSGDLLVGCDGANSAVRDAIVAAHPADMRMTRDTIAHGYAEITMDYGDADPTGMHLWPRGDHFLQAQPNRDQTFTTSLFKPTAGDDAQRHFSGLPSASAISRYCATEFPDVFGRMAEVGNELASRSPGYLRIINTAPYHHRRAVLVGDAAHAVVPFYGQGINCSFEDAATLASLLEKFQAAVRSEGGTVKTVAEVVVDEYSDVRVKAGHALAELSMRNLEELSDHVNSPLFLERKALERRLHELRPDLYTPLYQLVAFTHMPYDAVQRVQQESSAVLDSLCEGRDVRAEQDAIIGEFAELYRGTTQLTPSKVQTG
;
A
#
# COMPACT_ATOMS: atom_id res chain seq x y z
N MET A 1 -27.21 8.66 32.45
CA MET A 1 -26.40 9.66 31.73
C MET A 1 -25.12 9.05 31.10
N SER A 2 -25.09 7.77 30.63
CA SER A 2 -23.84 7.12 30.21
C SER A 2 -23.86 6.50 28.81
N GLU A 3 -24.89 6.71 28.01
CA GLU A 3 -25.05 6.03 26.71
C GLU A 3 -24.76 6.89 25.46
N LEU A 4 -24.29 8.13 25.66
CA LEU A 4 -24.23 9.12 24.59
C LEU A 4 -22.88 9.22 23.86
N ALA A 5 -21.79 8.58 24.33
CA ALA A 5 -20.49 8.68 23.70
C ALA A 5 -19.80 7.31 23.65
N MET A 6 -19.24 6.97 22.50
CA MET A 6 -18.36 5.80 22.35
C MET A 6 -17.16 5.93 23.30
N ARG A 7 -16.78 4.85 23.98
CA ARG A 7 -15.73 4.82 25.01
C ARG A 7 -14.61 3.84 24.68
N SER A 8 -14.93 2.75 23.98
CA SER A 8 -14.01 1.63 23.79
C SER A 8 -14.03 1.10 22.39
N VAL A 9 -12.85 0.75 21.86
CA VAL A 9 -12.66 0.13 20.56
C VAL A 9 -11.79 -1.11 20.74
N VAL A 10 -12.26 -2.23 20.20
CA VAL A 10 -11.51 -3.48 20.09
C VAL A 10 -10.92 -3.55 18.69
N ILE A 11 -9.59 -3.74 18.57
CA ILE A 11 -8.88 -3.87 17.30
C ILE A 11 -8.28 -5.28 17.22
N ILE A 12 -8.61 -6.02 16.17
CA ILE A 12 -7.98 -7.30 15.87
C ILE A 12 -6.83 -7.07 14.90
N GLY A 13 -5.62 -7.44 15.32
CA GLY A 13 -4.36 -7.21 14.61
C GLY A 13 -3.60 -5.98 15.12
N ALA A 14 -2.43 -6.23 15.74
CA ALA A 14 -1.48 -5.20 16.18
C ALA A 14 -0.38 -4.93 15.13
N GLY A 15 -0.71 -5.06 13.85
CA GLY A 15 0.14 -4.68 12.72
C GLY A 15 0.31 -3.15 12.60
N PRO A 16 1.07 -2.65 11.60
CA PRO A 16 1.31 -1.22 11.43
C PRO A 16 0.02 -0.39 11.40
N VAL A 17 -1.01 -0.87 10.71
CA VAL A 17 -2.29 -0.18 10.54
C VAL A 17 -3.09 -0.15 11.85
N GLY A 18 -3.20 -1.29 12.55
CA GLY A 18 -3.87 -1.35 13.85
C GLY A 18 -3.22 -0.46 14.90
N CYS A 19 -1.88 -0.43 14.97
CA CYS A 19 -1.14 0.45 15.86
C CYS A 19 -1.28 1.95 15.51
N ALA A 20 -1.31 2.29 14.21
CA ALA A 20 -1.55 3.65 13.76
C ALA A 20 -2.96 4.11 14.16
N LEU A 21 -3.99 3.30 13.86
CA LEU A 21 -5.38 3.56 14.24
C LEU A 21 -5.52 3.70 15.75
N ALA A 22 -4.96 2.78 16.53
CA ALA A 22 -4.98 2.83 17.98
C ALA A 22 -4.40 4.15 18.53
N THR A 23 -3.30 4.63 17.93
CA THR A 23 -2.70 5.92 18.29
C THR A 23 -3.65 7.08 18.05
N LEU A 24 -4.35 7.11 16.91
CA LEU A 24 -5.30 8.16 16.56
C LEU A 24 -6.51 8.15 17.51
N LEU A 25 -7.08 6.97 17.77
CA LEU A 25 -8.24 6.81 18.63
C LEU A 25 -7.92 7.14 20.11
N ARG A 26 -6.75 6.76 20.60
CA ARG A 26 -6.30 7.12 21.95
C ARG A 26 -6.18 8.63 22.15
N ARG A 27 -5.77 9.37 21.12
CA ARG A 27 -5.73 10.84 21.15
C ARG A 27 -7.11 11.49 21.27
N GLN A 28 -8.15 10.80 20.83
CA GLN A 28 -9.55 11.21 20.99
C GLN A 28 -10.13 10.81 22.36
N GLY A 29 -9.33 10.15 23.21
CA GLY A 29 -9.73 9.73 24.56
C GLY A 29 -10.46 8.39 24.62
N LEU A 30 -10.53 7.64 23.52
CA LEU A 30 -11.14 6.30 23.50
C LEU A 30 -10.23 5.28 24.19
N ALA A 31 -10.80 4.33 24.94
CA ALA A 31 -10.10 3.14 25.39
C ALA A 31 -9.88 2.20 24.19
N VAL A 32 -8.65 1.73 23.99
CA VAL A 32 -8.30 0.89 22.84
C VAL A 32 -7.52 -0.34 23.29
N ASP A 33 -8.06 -1.50 22.98
CA ASP A 33 -7.43 -2.81 23.15
C ASP A 33 -7.14 -3.43 21.78
N LEU A 34 -5.89 -3.81 21.54
CA LEU A 34 -5.47 -4.55 20.35
C LEU A 34 -5.19 -6.01 20.73
N PHE A 35 -5.63 -6.92 19.90
CA PHE A 35 -5.41 -8.36 20.06
C PHE A 35 -4.60 -8.90 18.88
N GLU A 36 -3.47 -9.57 19.16
CA GLU A 36 -2.51 -10.03 18.18
C GLU A 36 -2.25 -11.54 18.37
N ARG A 37 -2.41 -12.31 17.30
CA ARG A 37 -2.18 -13.78 17.33
C ARG A 37 -0.72 -14.17 17.54
N GLN A 38 0.22 -13.34 17.08
CA GLN A 38 1.64 -13.60 17.28
C GLN A 38 2.05 -13.31 18.72
N THR A 39 3.18 -13.89 19.14
CA THR A 39 3.81 -13.52 20.40
C THR A 39 4.55 -12.20 20.27
N GLU A 40 4.77 -11.53 21.38
CA GLU A 40 5.57 -10.31 21.45
C GLU A 40 6.97 -10.49 20.85
N SER A 41 7.61 -11.63 21.16
CA SER A 41 8.95 -11.97 20.65
C SER A 41 9.00 -12.28 19.16
N ALA A 42 7.89 -12.72 18.55
CA ALA A 42 7.84 -13.01 17.12
C ALA A 42 7.82 -11.72 16.26
N GLY A 43 7.38 -10.60 16.82
CA GLY A 43 7.33 -9.30 16.14
C GLY A 43 8.71 -8.62 15.98
N THR A 44 9.71 -9.02 16.77
CA THR A 44 11.09 -8.50 16.72
C THR A 44 12.01 -9.37 15.86
N GLY A 45 11.45 -10.34 15.13
CA GLY A 45 12.20 -11.31 14.36
C GLY A 45 12.97 -10.69 13.19
N SER A 46 14.24 -10.99 13.16
CA SER A 46 15.22 -10.79 12.09
C SER A 46 14.89 -11.55 10.78
N GLY A 47 13.63 -11.74 10.46
CA GLY A 47 13.20 -12.26 9.17
C GLY A 47 13.36 -11.19 8.11
N HIS A 48 14.09 -11.48 7.04
CA HIS A 48 14.11 -10.65 5.84
C HIS A 48 12.66 -10.36 5.43
N SER A 49 12.28 -9.11 5.42
CA SER A 49 10.96 -8.64 5.05
C SER A 49 11.16 -7.51 4.06
N PHE A 50 10.39 -7.50 2.98
CA PHE A 50 10.50 -6.41 2.00
C PHE A 50 10.27 -5.04 2.66
N ASN A 51 10.96 -4.05 2.13
CA ASN A 51 10.80 -2.68 2.57
C ASN A 51 9.42 -2.17 2.13
N LEU A 52 8.78 -1.48 3.06
CA LEU A 52 7.58 -0.72 2.74
C LEU A 52 7.99 0.67 2.23
N THR A 53 7.26 1.17 1.24
CA THR A 53 7.44 2.52 0.73
C THR A 53 6.33 3.42 1.24
N LEU A 54 6.71 4.45 1.99
CA LEU A 54 5.81 5.49 2.44
C LEU A 54 5.95 6.71 1.54
N THR A 55 4.81 7.32 1.20
CA THR A 55 4.71 8.56 0.44
C THR A 55 4.09 9.64 1.32
N SER A 56 4.07 10.89 0.85
CA SER A 56 3.40 11.98 1.58
C SER A 56 1.97 11.60 1.94
N ARG A 57 1.24 10.94 1.05
CA ARG A 57 -0.12 10.43 1.27
C ARG A 57 -0.27 9.63 2.58
N GLY A 58 0.54 8.60 2.77
CA GLY A 58 0.50 7.79 4.00
C GLY A 58 1.17 8.46 5.19
N LEU A 59 2.28 9.19 4.96
CA LEU A 59 2.99 9.89 6.03
C LEU A 59 2.11 10.96 6.68
N ASP A 60 1.30 11.70 5.92
CA ASP A 60 0.46 12.77 6.44
C ASP A 60 -0.68 12.24 7.34
N CYS A 61 -1.03 10.97 7.22
CA CYS A 61 -1.96 10.29 8.13
C CYS A 61 -1.36 9.98 9.51
N LEU A 62 -0.04 10.08 9.65
CA LEU A 62 0.67 9.75 10.89
C LEU A 62 1.04 11.00 11.70
N PRO A 63 1.10 10.90 13.03
CA PRO A 63 1.55 11.99 13.87
C PRO A 63 2.96 12.48 13.51
N LEU A 64 3.21 13.79 13.62
CA LEU A 64 4.50 14.38 13.27
C LEU A 64 5.68 13.74 14.03
N SER A 65 5.48 13.36 15.29
CA SER A 65 6.50 12.66 16.10
C SER A 65 6.88 11.30 15.52
N VAL A 66 5.92 10.58 14.93
CA VAL A 66 6.14 9.32 14.23
C VAL A 66 6.89 9.57 12.93
N ARG A 67 6.40 10.53 12.10
CA ARG A 67 7.04 10.87 10.83
C ARG A 67 8.52 11.20 11.00
N ARG A 68 8.88 12.03 11.99
CA ARG A 68 10.29 12.36 12.28
C ARG A 68 11.13 11.12 12.59
N ARG A 69 10.61 10.18 13.37
CA ARG A 69 11.31 8.92 13.69
C ARG A 69 11.45 8.03 12.45
N LEU A 70 10.44 7.99 11.58
CA LEU A 70 10.50 7.23 10.32
C LEU A 70 11.59 7.76 9.39
N TYR A 71 11.71 9.09 9.23
CA TYR A 71 12.81 9.70 8.45
C TYR A 71 14.20 9.43 9.03
N LEU A 72 14.31 9.26 10.35
CA LEU A 72 15.58 8.89 10.99
C LEU A 72 15.97 7.42 10.77
N GLN A 73 15.02 6.55 10.47
CA GLN A 73 15.23 5.09 10.34
C GLN A 73 15.13 4.59 8.90
N GLY A 74 14.40 5.26 8.05
CA GLY A 74 14.22 4.91 6.64
C GLY A 74 15.23 5.56 5.71
N SER A 75 15.20 5.15 4.45
CA SER A 75 16.00 5.68 3.35
C SER A 75 15.11 6.50 2.40
N VAL A 76 15.54 7.75 2.11
CA VAL A 76 14.79 8.63 1.19
C VAL A 76 15.19 8.31 -0.24
N LEU A 77 14.21 7.98 -1.08
CA LEU A 77 14.39 7.67 -2.49
C LEU A 77 13.78 8.79 -3.33
N ALA A 78 14.63 9.59 -3.95
CA ALA A 78 14.20 10.72 -4.79
C ALA A 78 13.87 10.30 -6.23
N LYS A 79 14.35 9.14 -6.66
CA LYS A 79 14.32 8.69 -8.05
C LYS A 79 14.22 7.19 -8.18
N ARG A 80 13.80 6.74 -9.36
CA ARG A 80 13.95 5.37 -9.85
C ARG A 80 15.17 5.31 -10.78
N ILE A 81 15.99 4.27 -10.65
CA ILE A 81 17.16 4.00 -11.48
C ILE A 81 16.86 2.70 -12.23
N ILE A 82 16.76 2.78 -13.55
CA ILE A 82 16.35 1.67 -14.41
C ILE A 82 17.58 1.12 -15.12
N HIS A 83 17.85 -0.16 -14.94
CA HIS A 83 18.94 -0.90 -15.54
C HIS A 83 18.41 -1.68 -16.72
N HIS A 84 18.63 -1.18 -17.93
CA HIS A 84 18.17 -1.81 -19.16
C HIS A 84 18.99 -3.06 -19.49
N ARG A 85 18.40 -3.95 -20.32
CA ARG A 85 19.04 -5.22 -20.70
C ARG A 85 20.31 -5.04 -21.53
N ASP A 86 20.44 -3.95 -22.27
CA ASP A 86 21.62 -3.56 -23.06
C ASP A 86 22.75 -2.93 -22.23
N GLY A 87 22.58 -2.83 -20.92
CA GLY A 87 23.52 -2.20 -19.98
C GLY A 87 23.35 -0.69 -19.83
N ALA A 88 22.44 -0.06 -20.56
CA ALA A 88 22.14 1.35 -20.37
C ALA A 88 21.45 1.58 -19.02
N ILE A 89 21.70 2.74 -18.39
CA ILE A 89 21.06 3.15 -17.15
C ILE A 89 20.28 4.44 -17.40
N SER A 90 19.02 4.46 -17.05
CA SER A 90 18.21 5.66 -17.07
C SER A 90 17.67 6.00 -15.68
N THR A 91 17.37 7.28 -15.45
CA THR A 91 16.92 7.77 -14.16
C THR A 91 15.61 8.54 -14.32
N GLN A 92 14.66 8.29 -13.43
CA GLN A 92 13.38 8.97 -13.38
C GLN A 92 13.16 9.54 -11.98
N ALA A 93 13.10 10.85 -11.85
CA ALA A 93 12.69 11.50 -10.60
C ALA A 93 11.22 11.16 -10.32
N TYR A 94 10.86 10.98 -9.06
CA TYR A 94 9.47 10.75 -8.67
C TYR A 94 8.61 12.00 -8.83
N GLY A 95 9.20 13.19 -8.76
CA GLY A 95 8.52 14.44 -9.00
C GLY A 95 9.47 15.63 -8.86
N THR A 96 8.92 16.84 -8.98
CA THR A 96 9.69 18.10 -8.98
C THR A 96 9.71 18.79 -7.62
N LEU A 97 8.79 18.43 -6.70
CA LEU A 97 8.71 19.04 -5.38
C LEU A 97 9.60 18.30 -4.37
N TYR A 98 10.06 19.01 -3.35
CA TYR A 98 10.93 18.46 -2.30
C TYR A 98 10.32 17.28 -1.54
N ASN A 99 8.98 17.19 -1.47
CA ASN A 99 8.24 16.11 -0.83
C ASN A 99 7.84 14.98 -1.80
N HIS A 100 8.22 15.08 -3.08
CA HIS A 100 8.01 14.03 -4.06
C HIS A 100 9.12 12.99 -4.00
N HIS A 101 9.16 12.24 -2.90
CA HIS A 101 10.09 11.14 -2.68
C HIS A 101 9.38 9.98 -1.99
N LEU A 102 9.97 8.80 -2.07
CA LEU A 102 9.54 7.65 -1.30
C LEU A 102 10.41 7.54 -0.05
N LEU A 103 9.82 7.17 1.07
CA LEU A 103 10.55 6.75 2.25
C LEU A 103 10.51 5.22 2.33
N SER A 104 11.63 4.58 1.99
CA SER A 104 11.79 3.14 2.12
C SER A 104 12.14 2.80 3.56
N ILE A 105 11.41 1.85 4.15
CA ILE A 105 11.62 1.43 5.54
C ILE A 105 11.39 -0.07 5.69
N PRO A 106 12.29 -0.80 6.38
CA PRO A 106 12.04 -2.19 6.72
C PRO A 106 10.75 -2.34 7.53
N ARG A 107 9.91 -3.30 7.14
CA ARG A 107 8.60 -3.53 7.75
C ARG A 107 8.67 -3.69 9.27
N GLY A 108 9.68 -4.39 9.78
CA GLY A 108 9.89 -4.59 11.21
C GLY A 108 10.10 -3.27 11.95
N ILE A 109 10.93 -2.37 11.39
CA ILE A 109 11.20 -1.04 11.98
C ILE A 109 9.92 -0.20 12.01
N LEU A 110 9.15 -0.18 10.91
CA LEU A 110 7.86 0.51 10.89
C LEU A 110 6.91 -0.03 11.96
N GLN A 111 6.81 -1.36 12.07
CA GLN A 111 5.98 -2.03 13.06
C GLN A 111 6.37 -1.64 14.48
N ASP A 112 7.66 -1.68 14.81
CA ASP A 112 8.16 -1.36 16.15
C ASP A 112 7.91 0.11 16.52
N LEU A 113 8.15 1.02 15.57
CA LEU A 113 7.89 2.45 15.78
C LEU A 113 6.40 2.76 16.05
N LEU A 114 5.49 2.12 15.32
CA LEU A 114 4.06 2.33 15.47
C LEU A 114 3.51 1.64 16.72
N ARG A 115 4.02 0.46 17.05
CA ARG A 115 3.71 -0.25 18.30
C ARG A 115 4.08 0.58 19.53
N ASP A 116 5.33 1.06 19.58
CA ASP A 116 5.80 1.95 20.63
C ASP A 116 4.91 3.20 20.77
N GLN A 117 4.50 3.77 19.64
CA GLN A 117 3.66 4.95 19.64
C GLN A 117 2.25 4.64 20.18
N ALA A 118 1.65 3.51 19.83
CA ALA A 118 0.36 3.08 20.33
C ALA A 118 0.40 2.85 21.86
N LEU A 119 1.43 2.16 22.34
CA LEU A 119 1.64 1.95 23.78
C LEU A 119 1.82 3.28 24.54
N ARG A 120 2.64 4.20 24.01
CA ARG A 120 2.82 5.55 24.59
C ARG A 120 1.54 6.38 24.57
N ALA A 121 0.65 6.18 23.62
CA ALA A 121 -0.66 6.80 23.59
C ALA A 121 -1.64 6.18 24.60
N GLY A 122 -1.27 5.07 25.25
CA GLY A 122 -2.05 4.37 26.26
C GLY A 122 -2.97 3.28 25.69
N ALA A 123 -2.70 2.77 24.49
CA ALA A 123 -3.35 1.56 24.00
C ALA A 123 -2.79 0.32 24.70
N ARG A 124 -3.60 -0.72 24.84
CA ARG A 124 -3.17 -2.01 25.41
C ARG A 124 -3.06 -3.03 24.27
N ILE A 125 -1.96 -3.80 24.25
CA ILE A 125 -1.75 -4.85 23.27
C ILE A 125 -1.70 -6.20 23.99
N HIS A 126 -2.55 -7.12 23.55
CA HIS A 126 -2.68 -8.48 24.08
C HIS A 126 -2.16 -9.45 23.00
N TYR A 127 -1.03 -10.09 23.30
CA TYR A 127 -0.37 -11.04 22.37
C TYR A 127 -0.85 -12.48 22.58
N GLY A 128 -0.67 -13.33 21.56
CA GLY A 128 -1.05 -14.74 21.59
C GLY A 128 -2.55 -15.00 21.53
N GLN A 129 -3.31 -14.02 21.07
CA GLN A 129 -4.78 -14.02 21.02
C GLN A 129 -5.25 -14.07 19.57
N GLU A 130 -5.73 -15.22 19.12
CA GLU A 130 -6.23 -15.42 17.75
C GLU A 130 -7.75 -15.20 17.71
N CYS A 131 -8.21 -14.34 16.82
CA CYS A 131 -9.65 -14.16 16.57
C CYS A 131 -10.17 -15.35 15.77
N ILE A 132 -11.16 -16.04 16.31
CA ILE A 132 -11.78 -17.22 15.69
C ILE A 132 -13.25 -17.02 15.33
N ASP A 133 -13.92 -16.00 15.88
CA ASP A 133 -15.31 -15.66 15.56
C ASP A 133 -15.63 -14.20 15.93
N VAL A 134 -16.71 -13.64 15.37
CA VAL A 134 -17.16 -12.27 15.65
C VAL A 134 -18.68 -12.19 15.77
N ASP A 135 -19.15 -11.35 16.73
CA ASP A 135 -20.55 -10.91 16.80
C ASP A 135 -20.61 -9.40 16.47
N THR A 136 -21.02 -9.12 15.25
CA THR A 136 -21.06 -7.74 14.73
C THR A 136 -22.12 -6.87 15.40
N ALA A 137 -23.20 -7.46 15.92
CA ALA A 137 -24.24 -6.72 16.63
C ALA A 137 -23.79 -6.27 18.03
N ARG A 138 -22.91 -7.06 18.64
CA ARG A 138 -22.34 -6.75 19.97
C ARG A 138 -20.97 -6.06 19.88
N ALA A 139 -20.41 -5.89 18.69
CA ALA A 139 -19.03 -5.45 18.48
C ALA A 139 -18.03 -6.28 19.29
N SER A 140 -18.16 -7.60 19.21
CA SER A 140 -17.34 -8.52 20.00
C SER A 140 -16.63 -9.55 19.14
N ALA A 141 -15.48 -10.02 19.62
CA ALA A 141 -14.67 -11.06 19.00
C ALA A 141 -14.45 -12.21 19.99
N LEU A 142 -14.51 -13.44 19.50
CA LEU A 142 -14.10 -14.63 20.24
C LEU A 142 -12.61 -14.85 19.97
N LEU A 143 -11.83 -14.73 21.03
CA LEU A 143 -10.39 -14.88 20.98
C LEU A 143 -9.99 -16.21 21.58
N GLN A 144 -9.11 -16.92 20.88
CA GLN A 144 -8.49 -18.14 21.35
C GLN A 144 -7.05 -17.88 21.76
N ASP A 145 -6.72 -18.31 22.96
CA ASP A 145 -5.41 -18.29 23.54
C ASP A 145 -4.59 -19.53 23.07
N ARG A 146 -3.30 -19.54 23.27
CA ARG A 146 -2.40 -20.63 22.88
C ARG A 146 -2.65 -21.96 23.60
N ASP A 147 -3.22 -21.92 24.79
CA ASP A 147 -3.65 -23.11 25.52
C ASP A 147 -4.99 -23.67 25.04
N GLY A 148 -5.63 -23.00 24.06
CA GLY A 148 -6.91 -23.38 23.49
C GLY A 148 -8.11 -22.81 24.23
N SER A 149 -7.92 -22.06 25.32
CA SER A 149 -9.03 -21.38 26.00
C SER A 149 -9.58 -20.25 25.13
N SER A 150 -10.88 -20.00 25.19
CA SER A 150 -11.53 -18.99 24.35
C SER A 150 -12.36 -18.02 25.22
N THR A 151 -12.26 -16.72 24.90
CA THR A 151 -12.93 -15.66 25.63
C THR A 151 -13.51 -14.63 24.68
N TRP A 152 -14.77 -14.21 24.93
CA TRP A 152 -15.38 -13.08 24.24
C TRP A 152 -14.88 -11.76 24.81
N VAL A 153 -14.41 -10.88 23.92
CA VAL A 153 -14.08 -9.49 24.22
C VAL A 153 -15.02 -8.56 23.44
N SER A 154 -15.39 -7.44 24.00
CA SER A 154 -16.35 -6.53 23.37
C SER A 154 -15.96 -5.06 23.57
N GLY A 155 -16.39 -4.22 22.61
CA GLY A 155 -16.27 -2.78 22.66
C GLY A 155 -17.53 -2.10 22.12
N ASP A 156 -17.46 -0.78 21.98
CA ASP A 156 -18.49 -0.03 21.27
C ASP A 156 -18.37 -0.19 19.76
N LEU A 157 -17.14 -0.46 19.28
CA LEU A 157 -16.79 -0.75 17.89
C LEU A 157 -15.75 -1.88 17.86
N LEU A 158 -15.90 -2.82 16.92
CA LEU A 158 -14.91 -3.84 16.57
C LEU A 158 -14.23 -3.47 15.24
N VAL A 159 -12.90 -3.48 15.19
CA VAL A 159 -12.13 -3.15 13.99
C VAL A 159 -11.22 -4.31 13.61
N GLY A 160 -11.39 -4.85 12.40
CA GLY A 160 -10.48 -5.84 11.80
C GLY A 160 -9.31 -5.14 11.10
N CYS A 161 -8.11 -5.24 11.67
CA CYS A 161 -6.82 -4.78 11.11
C CYS A 161 -5.85 -5.96 10.96
N ASP A 162 -6.34 -7.18 10.78
CA ASP A 162 -5.63 -8.45 10.84
C ASP A 162 -5.06 -8.90 9.49
N GLY A 163 -5.02 -7.98 8.52
CA GLY A 163 -4.30 -8.13 7.27
C GLY A 163 -5.00 -8.98 6.22
N ALA A 164 -4.28 -9.33 5.14
CA ALA A 164 -4.84 -10.00 3.97
C ALA A 164 -5.52 -11.35 4.30
N ASN A 165 -5.08 -12.04 5.35
CA ASN A 165 -5.69 -13.28 5.84
C ASN A 165 -6.64 -13.04 7.02
N SER A 166 -7.43 -11.98 6.97
CA SER A 166 -8.32 -11.52 8.04
C SER A 166 -9.33 -12.58 8.46
N ALA A 167 -9.26 -12.98 9.72
CA ALA A 167 -10.25 -13.84 10.36
C ALA A 167 -11.55 -13.06 10.62
N VAL A 168 -11.45 -11.77 10.93
CA VAL A 168 -12.62 -10.90 11.14
C VAL A 168 -13.44 -10.81 9.86
N ARG A 169 -12.82 -10.52 8.72
CA ARG A 169 -13.51 -10.51 7.43
C ARG A 169 -14.16 -11.83 7.12
N ASP A 170 -13.40 -12.93 7.22
CA ASP A 170 -13.86 -14.26 6.83
C ASP A 170 -15.04 -14.71 7.72
N ALA A 171 -15.02 -14.39 9.02
CA ALA A 171 -16.16 -14.65 9.93
C ALA A 171 -17.40 -13.80 9.59
N ILE A 172 -17.23 -12.50 9.29
CA ILE A 172 -18.34 -11.63 8.89
C ILE A 172 -18.98 -12.15 7.59
N VAL A 173 -18.17 -12.44 6.57
CA VAL A 173 -18.65 -12.91 5.27
C VAL A 173 -19.37 -14.26 5.41
N ALA A 174 -18.85 -15.18 6.23
CA ALA A 174 -19.49 -16.48 6.45
C ALA A 174 -20.84 -16.36 7.17
N ALA A 175 -20.94 -15.44 8.14
CA ALA A 175 -22.18 -15.22 8.90
C ALA A 175 -23.23 -14.40 8.12
N HIS A 176 -22.81 -13.56 7.18
CA HIS A 176 -23.67 -12.58 6.47
C HIS A 176 -23.43 -12.57 4.96
N PRO A 177 -23.50 -13.71 4.25
CA PRO A 177 -23.16 -13.80 2.84
C PRO A 177 -24.12 -13.04 1.90
N ALA A 178 -25.29 -12.68 2.37
CA ALA A 178 -26.24 -11.87 1.63
C ALA A 178 -25.86 -10.36 1.63
N ASP A 179 -25.21 -9.91 2.69
CA ASP A 179 -24.88 -8.48 2.93
C ASP A 179 -23.46 -8.14 2.53
N MET A 180 -22.56 -9.13 2.45
CA MET A 180 -21.14 -8.95 2.20
C MET A 180 -20.71 -9.63 0.90
N ARG A 181 -19.95 -8.94 0.07
CA ARG A 181 -19.29 -9.48 -1.12
C ARG A 181 -17.78 -9.47 -0.92
N MET A 182 -17.13 -10.54 -1.30
CA MET A 182 -15.68 -10.64 -1.26
C MET A 182 -15.17 -11.39 -2.48
N THR A 183 -14.12 -10.85 -3.11
CA THR A 183 -13.28 -11.58 -4.07
C THR A 183 -11.88 -11.76 -3.51
N ARG A 184 -11.25 -12.88 -3.86
CA ARG A 184 -9.87 -13.21 -3.50
C ARG A 184 -9.19 -13.79 -4.72
N ASP A 185 -8.43 -12.96 -5.43
CA ASP A 185 -7.76 -13.33 -6.64
C ASP A 185 -6.26 -13.48 -6.40
N THR A 186 -5.68 -14.61 -6.79
CA THR A 186 -4.24 -14.81 -6.80
C THR A 186 -3.74 -14.52 -8.21
N ILE A 187 -2.83 -13.57 -8.34
CA ILE A 187 -2.26 -13.25 -9.66
C ILE A 187 -1.20 -14.27 -10.06
N ALA A 188 -0.92 -14.35 -11.36
CA ALA A 188 0.06 -15.28 -11.90
C ALA A 188 1.51 -15.01 -11.45
N HIS A 189 1.80 -13.85 -10.87
CA HIS A 189 3.12 -13.50 -10.36
C HIS A 189 3.25 -13.83 -8.88
N GLY A 190 4.45 -14.30 -8.53
CA GLY A 190 4.93 -14.40 -7.16
C GLY A 190 6.12 -13.45 -6.94
N TYR A 191 6.66 -13.48 -5.74
CA TYR A 191 7.88 -12.74 -5.42
C TYR A 191 8.81 -13.54 -4.52
N ALA A 192 10.09 -13.23 -4.61
CA ALA A 192 11.11 -13.79 -3.72
C ALA A 192 12.06 -12.66 -3.29
N GLU A 193 12.46 -12.69 -2.02
CA GLU A 193 13.31 -11.67 -1.41
C GLU A 193 14.76 -12.14 -1.35
N ILE A 194 15.67 -11.22 -1.64
CA ILE A 194 17.11 -11.42 -1.69
C ILE A 194 17.77 -10.24 -0.98
N THR A 195 18.79 -10.50 -0.19
CA THR A 195 19.67 -9.45 0.33
C THR A 195 20.84 -9.22 -0.62
N MET A 196 21.17 -7.97 -0.87
CA MET A 196 22.23 -7.60 -1.79
C MET A 196 23.04 -6.43 -1.22
N ASP A 197 24.35 -6.46 -1.37
CA ASP A 197 25.22 -5.36 -0.95
C ASP A 197 25.13 -4.17 -1.90
N TYR A 198 25.30 -2.93 -1.40
CA TYR A 198 25.32 -1.73 -2.24
C TYR A 198 26.41 -1.77 -3.30
N GLY A 199 27.61 -2.17 -2.91
CA GLY A 199 28.78 -1.96 -3.74
C GLY A 199 28.95 -0.49 -4.08
N ASP A 200 28.99 -0.16 -5.37
CA ASP A 200 29.06 1.19 -5.92
C ASP A 200 27.70 1.73 -6.41
N ALA A 201 26.59 1.04 -6.10
CA ALA A 201 25.26 1.48 -6.51
C ALA A 201 24.79 2.72 -5.72
N ASP A 202 24.01 3.58 -6.38
CA ASP A 202 23.48 4.80 -5.81
C ASP A 202 22.40 4.49 -4.75
N PRO A 203 22.62 4.77 -3.45
CA PRO A 203 21.66 4.47 -2.40
C PRO A 203 20.49 5.48 -2.32
N THR A 204 20.44 6.49 -3.19
CA THR A 204 19.40 7.53 -3.18
C THR A 204 18.24 7.22 -4.12
N GLY A 205 18.29 6.08 -4.82
CA GLY A 205 17.27 5.64 -5.75
C GLY A 205 16.75 4.25 -5.46
N MET A 206 15.55 3.96 -5.96
CA MET A 206 15.05 2.61 -6.09
C MET A 206 15.56 2.04 -7.42
N HIS A 207 16.29 0.95 -7.37
CA HIS A 207 16.81 0.29 -8.55
C HIS A 207 15.79 -0.69 -9.13
N LEU A 208 15.66 -0.73 -10.45
CA LEU A 208 14.75 -1.59 -11.19
C LEU A 208 15.45 -2.20 -12.40
N TRP A 209 15.36 -3.52 -12.55
CA TRP A 209 15.84 -4.29 -13.71
C TRP A 209 14.62 -4.93 -14.40
N PRO A 210 13.95 -4.25 -15.35
CA PRO A 210 12.85 -4.83 -16.12
C PRO A 210 13.39 -5.88 -17.12
N ARG A 211 12.67 -7.02 -17.21
CA ARG A 211 13.05 -8.16 -18.06
C ARG A 211 11.85 -8.78 -18.80
N GLY A 212 10.89 -7.96 -19.22
CA GLY A 212 9.64 -8.40 -19.83
C GLY A 212 8.62 -8.77 -18.77
N ASP A 213 8.23 -10.04 -18.69
CA ASP A 213 7.23 -10.55 -17.74
C ASP A 213 7.72 -10.67 -16.29
N HIS A 214 8.98 -10.32 -16.02
CA HIS A 214 9.57 -10.35 -14.68
C HIS A 214 10.52 -9.17 -14.47
N PHE A 215 10.81 -8.85 -13.24
CA PHE A 215 11.73 -7.77 -12.89
C PHE A 215 12.34 -7.96 -11.51
N LEU A 216 13.53 -7.39 -11.33
CA LEU A 216 14.20 -7.25 -10.05
C LEU A 216 14.02 -5.81 -9.58
N GLN A 217 13.71 -5.62 -8.30
CA GLN A 217 13.61 -4.31 -7.66
C GLN A 217 14.47 -4.30 -6.39
N ALA A 218 15.29 -3.28 -6.19
CA ALA A 218 16.13 -3.15 -5.01
C ALA A 218 15.90 -1.80 -4.31
N GLN A 219 15.68 -1.86 -3.01
CA GLN A 219 15.47 -0.71 -2.15
C GLN A 219 16.58 -0.61 -1.09
N PRO A 220 17.23 0.55 -0.94
CA PRO A 220 18.36 0.69 -0.03
C PRO A 220 17.93 0.66 1.43
N ASN A 221 18.74 0.01 2.24
CA ASN A 221 18.70 0.00 3.70
C ASN A 221 19.81 0.92 4.28
N ARG A 222 19.74 1.24 5.56
CA ARG A 222 20.75 2.09 6.20
C ARG A 222 22.05 1.36 6.56
N ASP A 223 22.04 0.05 6.56
CA ASP A 223 23.18 -0.83 6.82
C ASP A 223 24.06 -1.11 5.58
N GLN A 224 23.86 -0.34 4.50
CA GLN A 224 24.57 -0.47 3.23
C GLN A 224 24.21 -1.74 2.44
N THR A 225 23.03 -2.29 2.70
CA THR A 225 22.45 -3.38 1.92
C THR A 225 21.22 -2.90 1.14
N PHE A 226 20.82 -3.68 0.12
CA PHE A 226 19.51 -3.56 -0.53
C PHE A 226 18.61 -4.70 -0.10
N THR A 227 17.37 -4.38 0.27
CA THR A 227 16.29 -5.36 0.20
C THR A 227 15.83 -5.46 -1.25
N THR A 228 16.03 -6.61 -1.83
CA THR A 228 15.80 -6.86 -3.25
C THR A 228 14.66 -7.84 -3.42
N SER A 229 13.74 -7.56 -4.33
CA SER A 229 12.59 -8.41 -4.63
C SER A 229 12.61 -8.82 -6.10
N LEU A 230 12.64 -10.12 -6.37
CA LEU A 230 12.42 -10.68 -7.69
C LEU A 230 10.93 -10.97 -7.86
N PHE A 231 10.29 -10.30 -8.80
CA PHE A 231 8.91 -10.57 -9.22
C PHE A 231 8.92 -11.36 -10.51
N LYS A 232 8.20 -12.50 -10.54
CA LYS A 232 8.25 -13.43 -11.64
C LYS A 232 6.96 -14.26 -11.69
N PRO A 233 6.48 -14.68 -12.88
CA PRO A 233 5.37 -15.63 -12.95
C PRO A 233 5.65 -16.91 -12.15
N THR A 234 4.62 -17.48 -11.54
CA THR A 234 4.75 -18.67 -10.68
C THR A 234 4.81 -19.94 -11.49
N ALA A 235 4.07 -20.01 -12.62
CA ALA A 235 4.00 -21.14 -13.54
C ALA A 235 3.67 -20.66 -14.96
N GLY A 236 3.88 -21.51 -15.97
CA GLY A 236 3.60 -21.25 -17.38
C GLY A 236 4.36 -22.24 -18.29
N ASP A 237 4.31 -22.03 -19.60
CA ASP A 237 4.85 -22.97 -20.60
C ASP A 237 6.37 -22.91 -20.75
N ASP A 238 6.99 -21.75 -20.52
CA ASP A 238 8.45 -21.59 -20.55
C ASP A 238 9.04 -21.70 -19.15
N ALA A 239 9.63 -22.86 -18.83
CA ALA A 239 10.19 -23.15 -17.51
C ALA A 239 11.23 -22.12 -17.05
N GLN A 240 11.98 -21.47 -17.95
CA GLN A 240 12.98 -20.45 -17.57
C GLN A 240 12.33 -19.14 -17.11
N ARG A 241 11.09 -18.88 -17.53
CA ARG A 241 10.34 -17.68 -17.22
C ARG A 241 9.53 -17.75 -15.92
N HIS A 242 9.49 -18.91 -15.23
CA HIS A 242 8.67 -19.11 -14.04
C HIS A 242 9.49 -19.57 -12.84
N PHE A 243 8.98 -19.31 -11.62
CA PHE A 243 9.61 -19.83 -10.40
C PHE A 243 9.66 -21.37 -10.39
N SER A 244 8.62 -22.03 -10.88
CA SER A 244 8.58 -23.51 -10.94
C SER A 244 9.68 -24.11 -11.85
N GLY A 245 10.24 -23.35 -12.76
CA GLY A 245 11.35 -23.75 -13.62
C GLY A 245 12.75 -23.57 -13.02
N LEU A 246 12.83 -23.13 -11.75
CA LEU A 246 14.07 -22.92 -11.01
C LEU A 246 14.20 -23.91 -9.84
N PRO A 247 14.37 -25.22 -10.10
CA PRO A 247 14.19 -26.28 -9.10
C PRO A 247 15.38 -26.42 -8.12
N SER A 248 16.49 -25.73 -8.33
CA SER A 248 17.69 -25.87 -7.50
C SER A 248 18.45 -24.56 -7.35
N ALA A 249 19.28 -24.48 -6.32
CA ALA A 249 20.17 -23.34 -6.07
C ALA A 249 21.06 -23.02 -7.30
N SER A 250 21.59 -24.04 -7.98
CA SER A 250 22.42 -23.84 -9.16
C SER A 250 21.62 -23.33 -10.38
N ALA A 251 20.36 -23.75 -10.53
CA ALA A 251 19.47 -23.23 -11.57
C ALA A 251 19.13 -21.76 -11.34
N ILE A 252 18.84 -21.39 -10.08
CA ILE A 252 18.57 -20.02 -9.65
C ILE A 252 19.79 -19.12 -9.87
N SER A 253 20.98 -19.55 -9.42
CA SER A 253 22.21 -18.77 -9.62
C SER A 253 22.51 -18.53 -11.10
N ARG A 254 22.34 -19.56 -11.93
CA ARG A 254 22.54 -19.44 -13.38
C ARG A 254 21.52 -18.47 -14.02
N TYR A 255 20.27 -18.56 -13.63
CA TYR A 255 19.23 -17.63 -14.05
C TYR A 255 19.60 -16.19 -13.69
N CYS A 256 19.95 -15.92 -12.42
CA CYS A 256 20.33 -14.59 -11.98
C CYS A 256 21.59 -14.06 -12.71
N ALA A 257 22.58 -14.91 -12.94
CA ALA A 257 23.78 -14.55 -13.70
C ALA A 257 23.47 -14.18 -15.16
N THR A 258 22.46 -14.80 -15.76
CA THR A 258 22.04 -14.53 -17.15
C THR A 258 21.18 -13.28 -17.26
N GLU A 259 20.18 -13.14 -16.39
CA GLU A 259 19.19 -12.06 -16.49
C GLU A 259 19.68 -10.75 -15.85
N PHE A 260 20.56 -10.83 -14.84
CA PHE A 260 21.05 -9.68 -14.06
C PHE A 260 22.57 -9.69 -13.92
N PRO A 261 23.36 -9.77 -15.03
CA PRO A 261 24.81 -9.95 -14.97
C PRO A 261 25.54 -8.78 -14.28
N ASP A 262 25.00 -7.56 -14.39
CA ASP A 262 25.54 -6.32 -13.82
C ASP A 262 25.46 -6.28 -12.28
N VAL A 263 24.58 -7.08 -11.68
CA VAL A 263 24.34 -7.07 -10.25
C VAL A 263 24.54 -8.45 -9.59
N PHE A 264 24.68 -9.51 -10.39
CA PHE A 264 24.80 -10.88 -9.89
C PHE A 264 25.94 -11.07 -8.89
N GLY A 265 27.09 -10.45 -9.11
CA GLY A 265 28.25 -10.53 -8.22
C GLY A 265 28.01 -9.97 -6.80
N ARG A 266 26.92 -9.21 -6.59
CA ARG A 266 26.51 -8.68 -5.28
C ARG A 266 25.49 -9.56 -4.57
N MET A 267 25.02 -10.64 -5.22
CA MET A 267 24.05 -11.61 -4.71
C MET A 267 24.78 -12.92 -4.34
N ALA A 268 25.70 -12.86 -3.36
CA ALA A 268 26.64 -13.95 -3.08
C ALA A 268 25.96 -15.32 -2.88
N GLU A 269 24.83 -15.37 -2.18
CA GLU A 269 24.13 -16.60 -1.80
C GLU A 269 22.74 -16.74 -2.44
N VAL A 270 22.46 -16.01 -3.53
CA VAL A 270 21.11 -15.94 -4.12
C VAL A 270 20.49 -17.31 -4.43
N GLY A 271 21.31 -18.25 -4.91
CA GLY A 271 20.84 -19.61 -5.23
C GLY A 271 20.35 -20.35 -3.99
N ASN A 272 21.14 -20.36 -2.92
CA ASN A 272 20.80 -21.00 -1.65
C ASN A 272 19.66 -20.27 -0.93
N GLU A 273 19.70 -18.95 -0.92
CA GLU A 273 18.69 -18.11 -0.27
C GLU A 273 17.30 -18.34 -0.89
N LEU A 274 17.18 -18.28 -2.21
CA LEU A 274 15.90 -18.52 -2.89
C LEU A 274 15.47 -19.99 -2.90
N ALA A 275 16.41 -20.94 -2.96
CA ALA A 275 16.08 -22.37 -2.91
C ALA A 275 15.56 -22.81 -1.52
N SER A 276 15.92 -22.09 -0.47
CA SER A 276 15.49 -22.39 0.91
C SER A 276 14.07 -21.91 1.23
N ARG A 277 13.45 -21.13 0.34
CA ARG A 277 12.15 -20.48 0.56
C ARG A 277 11.22 -20.72 -0.62
N SER A 278 9.93 -20.90 -0.34
CA SER A 278 8.91 -20.86 -1.39
C SER A 278 8.63 -19.41 -1.77
N PRO A 279 8.43 -19.10 -3.05
CA PRO A 279 7.98 -17.77 -3.47
C PRO A 279 6.70 -17.36 -2.78
N GLY A 280 6.59 -16.10 -2.40
CA GLY A 280 5.37 -15.51 -1.89
C GLY A 280 4.34 -15.35 -3.01
N TYR A 281 3.06 -15.56 -2.69
CA TYR A 281 1.96 -15.32 -3.62
C TYR A 281 1.44 -13.90 -3.46
N LEU A 282 1.10 -13.29 -4.58
CA LEU A 282 0.47 -11.98 -4.63
C LEU A 282 -1.04 -12.15 -4.78
N ARG A 283 -1.79 -11.47 -3.93
CA ARG A 283 -3.26 -11.58 -3.89
C ARG A 283 -3.89 -10.21 -3.93
N ILE A 284 -5.03 -10.15 -4.59
CA ILE A 284 -5.96 -9.02 -4.53
C ILE A 284 -7.18 -9.47 -3.75
N ILE A 285 -7.56 -8.69 -2.78
CA ILE A 285 -8.76 -8.90 -1.99
C ILE A 285 -9.62 -7.66 -2.10
N ASN A 286 -10.83 -7.82 -2.52
CA ASN A 286 -11.84 -6.77 -2.55
C ASN A 286 -13.03 -7.22 -1.71
N THR A 287 -13.42 -6.41 -0.76
CA THR A 287 -14.60 -6.63 0.08
C THR A 287 -15.56 -5.45 -0.13
N ALA A 288 -16.85 -5.68 -0.04
CA ALA A 288 -17.86 -4.61 -0.06
C ALA A 288 -19.17 -5.10 0.60
N PRO A 289 -19.73 -4.32 1.53
CA PRO A 289 -19.17 -3.15 2.20
C PRO A 289 -17.96 -3.52 3.10
N TYR A 290 -17.27 -2.52 3.67
CA TYR A 290 -16.15 -2.76 4.61
C TYR A 290 -16.64 -2.96 6.05
N HIS A 291 -17.92 -3.13 6.26
CA HIS A 291 -18.50 -3.29 7.60
C HIS A 291 -19.74 -4.18 7.57
N HIS A 292 -20.09 -4.65 8.75
CA HIS A 292 -21.41 -5.17 9.05
C HIS A 292 -21.77 -4.73 10.48
N ARG A 293 -22.86 -3.94 10.61
CA ARG A 293 -23.30 -3.34 11.90
C ARG A 293 -22.16 -2.55 12.60
N ARG A 294 -21.66 -3.03 13.74
CA ARG A 294 -20.61 -2.39 14.54
C ARG A 294 -19.23 -3.07 14.41
N ALA A 295 -19.02 -3.80 13.34
CA ALA A 295 -17.72 -4.34 12.98
C ALA A 295 -17.29 -3.76 11.64
N VAL A 296 -16.03 -3.26 11.54
CA VAL A 296 -15.48 -2.62 10.35
C VAL A 296 -14.10 -3.17 10.01
N LEU A 297 -13.79 -3.26 8.73
CA LEU A 297 -12.50 -3.72 8.20
C LEU A 297 -11.65 -2.54 7.73
N VAL A 298 -10.36 -2.57 8.04
CA VAL A 298 -9.41 -1.49 7.75
C VAL A 298 -8.13 -2.06 7.13
N GLY A 299 -7.63 -1.43 6.09
CA GLY A 299 -6.42 -1.83 5.39
C GLY A 299 -6.57 -3.17 4.67
N ASP A 300 -5.51 -3.98 4.67
CA ASP A 300 -5.47 -5.27 3.96
C ASP A 300 -6.56 -6.26 4.41
N ALA A 301 -7.16 -6.07 5.58
CA ALA A 301 -8.33 -6.83 6.01
C ALA A 301 -9.55 -6.56 5.13
N ALA A 302 -9.69 -5.33 4.63
CA ALA A 302 -10.75 -4.90 3.72
C ALA A 302 -10.37 -5.08 2.24
N HIS A 303 -9.14 -4.66 1.89
CA HIS A 303 -8.64 -4.59 0.52
C HIS A 303 -7.12 -4.83 0.47
N ALA A 304 -6.70 -6.02 0.15
CA ALA A 304 -5.29 -6.27 -0.13
C ALA A 304 -5.00 -6.01 -1.61
N VAL A 305 -3.91 -5.29 -1.88
CA VAL A 305 -3.48 -4.96 -3.24
C VAL A 305 -2.08 -5.47 -3.52
N VAL A 306 -1.76 -5.69 -4.79
CA VAL A 306 -0.41 -6.05 -5.21
C VAL A 306 0.56 -4.87 -5.06
N PRO A 307 1.86 -5.12 -4.78
CA PRO A 307 2.80 -4.10 -4.32
C PRO A 307 3.33 -3.17 -5.41
N PHE A 308 2.92 -3.32 -6.67
CA PHE A 308 3.55 -2.68 -7.82
C PHE A 308 3.50 -1.14 -7.80
N TYR A 309 2.47 -0.55 -7.19
CA TYR A 309 2.39 0.90 -6.97
C TYR A 309 3.04 1.36 -5.66
N GLY A 310 3.35 0.44 -4.74
CA GLY A 310 3.87 0.77 -3.41
C GLY A 310 2.86 1.52 -2.53
N GLN A 311 1.54 1.36 -2.78
CA GLN A 311 0.51 2.16 -2.12
C GLN A 311 -0.33 1.40 -1.08
N GLY A 312 -0.19 0.09 -0.92
CA GLY A 312 -1.00 -0.67 0.04
C GLY A 312 -0.98 -0.09 1.45
N ILE A 313 0.19 0.10 2.02
CA ILE A 313 0.34 0.66 3.37
C ILE A 313 -0.12 2.13 3.45
N ASN A 314 0.11 2.94 2.40
CA ASN A 314 -0.31 4.33 2.36
C ASN A 314 -1.84 4.45 2.34
N CYS A 315 -2.52 3.64 1.53
CA CYS A 315 -3.98 3.53 1.50
C CYS A 315 -4.54 3.06 2.85
N SER A 316 -3.89 2.07 3.47
CA SER A 316 -4.30 1.55 4.79
C SER A 316 -4.15 2.60 5.90
N PHE A 317 -3.16 3.49 5.82
CA PHE A 317 -3.05 4.62 6.77
C PHE A 317 -4.11 5.69 6.51
N GLU A 318 -4.50 5.93 5.25
CA GLU A 318 -5.66 6.77 4.94
C GLU A 318 -6.96 6.16 5.49
N ASP A 319 -7.13 4.84 5.42
CA ASP A 319 -8.28 4.15 6.02
C ASP A 319 -8.34 4.45 7.52
N ALA A 320 -7.23 4.23 8.22
CA ALA A 320 -7.14 4.46 9.66
C ALA A 320 -7.44 5.92 10.04
N ALA A 321 -6.89 6.87 9.28
CA ALA A 321 -7.10 8.30 9.49
C ALA A 321 -8.55 8.71 9.18
N THR A 322 -9.14 8.16 8.11
CA THR A 322 -10.53 8.41 7.72
C THR A 322 -11.49 7.92 8.79
N LEU A 323 -11.34 6.68 9.25
CA LEU A 323 -12.17 6.11 10.32
C LEU A 323 -12.06 6.94 11.61
N ALA A 324 -10.83 7.29 12.01
CA ALA A 324 -10.62 8.10 13.21
C ALA A 324 -11.24 9.50 13.08
N SER A 325 -11.13 10.16 11.93
CA SER A 325 -11.71 11.48 11.69
C SER A 325 -13.24 11.46 11.70
N LEU A 326 -13.85 10.43 11.11
CA LEU A 326 -15.30 10.26 11.13
C LEU A 326 -15.80 10.01 12.55
N LEU A 327 -15.12 9.17 13.33
CA LEU A 327 -15.45 8.94 14.73
C LEU A 327 -15.39 10.24 15.56
N GLU A 328 -14.37 11.07 15.36
CA GLU A 328 -14.24 12.36 16.04
C GLU A 328 -15.39 13.30 15.69
N LYS A 329 -15.67 13.46 14.40
CA LYS A 329 -16.76 14.31 13.87
C LYS A 329 -18.12 13.90 14.44
N PHE A 330 -18.48 12.62 14.36
CA PHE A 330 -19.78 12.14 14.78
C PHE A 330 -19.93 12.09 16.30
N GLN A 331 -18.87 11.81 17.06
CA GLN A 331 -18.91 11.93 18.52
C GLN A 331 -19.12 13.38 18.98
N ALA A 332 -18.52 14.36 18.29
CA ALA A 332 -18.75 15.77 18.58
C ALA A 332 -20.20 16.16 18.30
N ALA A 333 -20.78 15.73 17.17
CA ALA A 333 -22.18 15.98 16.82
C ALA A 333 -23.15 15.39 17.84
N VAL A 334 -22.97 14.15 18.27
CA VAL A 334 -23.83 13.49 19.25
C VAL A 334 -23.76 14.15 20.62
N ARG A 335 -22.61 14.68 21.02
CA ARG A 335 -22.51 15.45 22.29
C ARG A 335 -23.34 16.73 22.26
N SER A 336 -23.51 17.34 21.08
CA SER A 336 -24.27 18.58 20.92
C SER A 336 -25.77 18.36 20.66
N GLU A 337 -26.14 17.31 19.92
CA GLU A 337 -27.50 17.11 19.38
C GLU A 337 -28.26 15.92 20.03
N GLY A 338 -27.57 15.08 20.79
CA GLY A 338 -28.10 13.83 21.37
C GLY A 338 -28.00 12.67 20.38
N GLY A 339 -27.96 11.44 20.90
CA GLY A 339 -27.86 10.21 20.13
C GLY A 339 -27.44 9.04 21.00
N THR A 340 -27.24 7.86 20.39
CA THR A 340 -26.73 6.66 21.07
C THR A 340 -25.39 6.23 20.54
N VAL A 341 -24.57 5.54 21.35
CA VAL A 341 -23.29 4.95 20.94
C VAL A 341 -23.47 4.01 19.73
N LYS A 342 -24.52 3.19 19.75
CA LYS A 342 -24.83 2.26 18.65
C LYS A 342 -25.08 3.01 17.35
N THR A 343 -25.87 4.10 17.40
CA THR A 343 -26.16 4.92 16.21
C THR A 343 -24.90 5.57 15.65
N VAL A 344 -24.02 6.08 16.52
CA VAL A 344 -22.73 6.66 16.09
C VAL A 344 -21.90 5.62 15.36
N ALA A 345 -21.70 4.44 15.96
CA ALA A 345 -20.89 3.40 15.36
C ALA A 345 -21.42 2.98 13.98
N GLU A 346 -22.72 2.72 13.86
CA GLU A 346 -23.34 2.28 12.61
C GLU A 346 -23.22 3.35 11.51
N VAL A 347 -23.51 4.63 11.81
CA VAL A 347 -23.38 5.71 10.81
C VAL A 347 -21.94 5.94 10.38
N VAL A 348 -20.99 5.87 11.31
CA VAL A 348 -19.58 6.06 11.00
C VAL A 348 -19.05 4.95 10.07
N VAL A 349 -19.40 3.69 10.32
CA VAL A 349 -18.92 2.60 9.49
C VAL A 349 -19.56 2.59 8.10
N ASP A 350 -20.81 3.03 7.97
CA ASP A 350 -21.48 3.26 6.69
C ASP A 350 -20.74 4.33 5.87
N GLU A 351 -20.55 5.55 6.43
CA GLU A 351 -19.88 6.65 5.73
C GLU A 351 -18.42 6.30 5.39
N TYR A 352 -17.73 5.63 6.30
CA TYR A 352 -16.37 5.12 6.06
C TYR A 352 -16.35 4.15 4.88
N SER A 353 -17.23 3.16 4.86
CA SER A 353 -17.31 2.15 3.81
C SER A 353 -17.62 2.76 2.46
N ASP A 354 -18.58 3.69 2.38
CA ASP A 354 -18.97 4.36 1.13
C ASP A 354 -17.81 5.08 0.45
N VAL A 355 -16.92 5.66 1.25
CA VAL A 355 -15.74 6.38 0.73
C VAL A 355 -14.60 5.40 0.42
N ARG A 356 -14.30 4.45 1.32
CA ARG A 356 -13.09 3.65 1.23
C ARG A 356 -13.19 2.43 0.31
N VAL A 357 -14.38 1.87 0.10
CA VAL A 357 -14.60 0.80 -0.90
C VAL A 357 -14.18 1.26 -2.28
N LYS A 358 -14.62 2.46 -2.71
CA LYS A 358 -14.26 3.02 -4.03
C LYS A 358 -12.74 3.22 -4.15
N ALA A 359 -12.12 3.73 -3.10
CA ALA A 359 -10.67 3.96 -3.06
C ALA A 359 -9.87 2.65 -3.15
N GLY A 360 -10.24 1.62 -2.38
CA GLY A 360 -9.57 0.32 -2.40
C GLY A 360 -9.69 -0.40 -3.75
N HIS A 361 -10.89 -0.40 -4.35
CA HIS A 361 -11.11 -1.02 -5.67
C HIS A 361 -10.32 -0.28 -6.76
N ALA A 362 -10.34 1.05 -6.78
CA ALA A 362 -9.58 1.84 -7.74
C ALA A 362 -8.06 1.60 -7.59
N LEU A 363 -7.55 1.52 -6.36
CA LEU A 363 -6.14 1.21 -6.13
C LEU A 363 -5.76 -0.19 -6.60
N ALA A 364 -6.62 -1.20 -6.42
CA ALA A 364 -6.39 -2.54 -6.93
C ALA A 364 -6.23 -2.54 -8.45
N GLU A 365 -7.12 -1.87 -9.18
CA GLU A 365 -7.04 -1.74 -10.64
C GLU A 365 -5.78 -0.96 -11.08
N LEU A 366 -5.48 0.17 -10.44
CA LEU A 366 -4.27 0.96 -10.72
C LEU A 366 -3.01 0.12 -10.51
N SER A 367 -2.97 -0.70 -9.46
CA SER A 367 -1.81 -1.54 -9.15
C SER A 367 -1.60 -2.64 -10.20
N MET A 368 -2.66 -3.21 -10.76
CA MET A 368 -2.56 -4.19 -11.86
C MET A 368 -2.07 -3.54 -13.15
N ARG A 369 -2.58 -2.36 -13.51
CA ARG A 369 -2.07 -1.61 -14.68
C ARG A 369 -0.58 -1.28 -14.55
N ASN A 370 -0.11 -0.97 -13.34
CA ASN A 370 1.30 -0.69 -13.13
C ASN A 370 2.19 -1.94 -13.26
N LEU A 371 1.67 -3.15 -13.02
CA LEU A 371 2.37 -4.39 -13.34
C LEU A 371 2.62 -4.50 -14.86
N GLU A 372 1.61 -4.22 -15.66
CA GLU A 372 1.73 -4.22 -17.13
C GLU A 372 2.76 -3.19 -17.59
N GLU A 373 2.73 -1.97 -17.03
CA GLU A 373 3.75 -0.95 -17.32
C GLU A 373 5.16 -1.40 -16.95
N LEU A 374 5.36 -2.02 -15.78
CA LEU A 374 6.68 -2.48 -15.32
C LEU A 374 7.20 -3.69 -16.08
N SER A 375 6.31 -4.50 -16.63
CA SER A 375 6.65 -5.75 -17.33
C SER A 375 6.97 -5.53 -18.82
N ASP A 376 6.00 -5.12 -19.63
CA ASP A 376 6.11 -5.11 -21.09
C ASP A 376 6.39 -3.73 -21.69
N HIS A 377 5.79 -2.68 -21.14
CA HIS A 377 5.75 -1.39 -21.81
C HIS A 377 7.03 -0.58 -21.67
N VAL A 378 7.83 -0.82 -20.62
CA VAL A 378 9.09 -0.06 -20.36
C VAL A 378 10.09 -0.17 -21.52
N ASN A 379 9.99 -1.20 -22.37
CA ASN A 379 10.86 -1.42 -23.53
C ASN A 379 10.22 -1.01 -24.87
N SER A 380 8.96 -0.59 -24.89
CA SER A 380 8.29 -0.14 -26.12
C SER A 380 8.72 1.28 -26.48
N PRO A 381 9.25 1.55 -27.69
CA PRO A 381 9.59 2.89 -28.13
C PRO A 381 8.40 3.87 -28.05
N LEU A 382 7.20 3.44 -28.47
CA LEU A 382 5.99 4.24 -28.42
C LEU A 382 5.60 4.61 -26.97
N PHE A 383 5.74 3.67 -26.05
CA PHE A 383 5.50 3.94 -24.63
C PHE A 383 6.50 4.96 -24.07
N LEU A 384 7.77 4.84 -24.42
CA LEU A 384 8.81 5.77 -23.97
C LEU A 384 8.59 7.18 -24.54
N GLU A 385 8.20 7.29 -25.81
CA GLU A 385 7.85 8.56 -26.45
C GLU A 385 6.62 9.19 -25.78
N ARG A 386 5.61 8.39 -25.48
CA ARG A 386 4.43 8.85 -24.74
C ARG A 386 4.80 9.34 -23.33
N LYS A 387 5.63 8.63 -22.60
CA LYS A 387 6.09 9.07 -21.28
C LYS A 387 6.96 10.32 -21.32
N ALA A 388 7.71 10.50 -22.40
CA ALA A 388 8.47 11.74 -22.64
C ALA A 388 7.52 12.93 -22.90
N LEU A 389 6.48 12.75 -23.71
CA LEU A 389 5.42 13.73 -23.95
C LEU A 389 4.68 14.10 -22.64
N GLU A 390 4.25 13.11 -21.86
CA GLU A 390 3.59 13.32 -20.55
C GLU A 390 4.46 14.15 -19.59
N ARG A 391 5.75 13.86 -19.54
CA ARG A 391 6.72 14.63 -18.73
C ARG A 391 6.83 16.08 -19.23
N ARG A 392 7.00 16.26 -20.53
CA ARG A 392 7.09 17.58 -21.15
C ARG A 392 5.81 18.40 -20.94
N LEU A 393 4.64 17.75 -21.07
CA LEU A 393 3.35 18.37 -20.80
C LEU A 393 3.26 18.82 -19.32
N HIS A 394 3.68 17.99 -18.37
CA HIS A 394 3.70 18.37 -16.96
C HIS A 394 4.67 19.54 -16.67
N GLU A 395 5.84 19.55 -17.30
CA GLU A 395 6.82 20.64 -17.15
C GLU A 395 6.30 21.98 -17.64
N LEU A 396 5.60 21.98 -18.79
CA LEU A 396 5.08 23.20 -19.41
C LEU A 396 3.70 23.61 -18.87
N ARG A 397 2.87 22.65 -18.49
CA ARG A 397 1.49 22.87 -18.07
C ARG A 397 1.14 22.06 -16.83
N PRO A 398 1.84 22.29 -15.70
CA PRO A 398 1.54 21.60 -14.43
C PRO A 398 0.13 21.93 -13.90
N ASP A 399 -0.45 23.01 -14.38
CA ASP A 399 -1.85 23.41 -14.13
C ASP A 399 -2.88 22.51 -14.79
N LEU A 400 -2.55 21.86 -15.90
CA LEU A 400 -3.46 21.02 -16.68
C LEU A 400 -3.18 19.52 -16.51
N TYR A 401 -1.95 19.13 -16.34
CA TYR A 401 -1.56 17.72 -16.31
C TYR A 401 -0.58 17.41 -15.17
N THR A 402 -0.89 16.36 -14.44
CA THR A 402 0.02 15.77 -13.44
C THR A 402 0.17 14.28 -13.74
N PRO A 403 1.41 13.76 -13.81
CA PRO A 403 1.64 12.33 -14.07
C PRO A 403 0.90 11.43 -13.07
N LEU A 404 0.35 10.33 -13.56
CA LEU A 404 -0.45 9.39 -12.76
C LEU A 404 0.24 8.99 -11.45
N TYR A 405 1.55 8.66 -11.52
CA TYR A 405 2.29 8.28 -10.32
C TYR A 405 2.30 9.37 -9.24
N GLN A 406 2.42 10.64 -9.64
CA GLN A 406 2.42 11.77 -8.70
C GLN A 406 1.02 11.98 -8.10
N LEU A 407 -0.05 11.83 -8.90
CA LEU A 407 -1.42 11.90 -8.40
C LEU A 407 -1.69 10.81 -7.36
N VAL A 408 -1.26 9.59 -7.65
CA VAL A 408 -1.44 8.43 -6.75
C VAL A 408 -0.60 8.56 -5.48
N ALA A 409 0.68 8.93 -5.60
CA ALA A 409 1.63 8.82 -4.51
C ALA A 409 1.73 10.07 -3.63
N PHE A 410 1.55 11.27 -4.22
CA PHE A 410 1.90 12.54 -3.55
C PHE A 410 0.74 13.50 -3.41
N THR A 411 -0.49 13.09 -3.73
CA THR A 411 -1.68 13.89 -3.48
C THR A 411 -2.66 13.16 -2.57
N HIS A 412 -3.61 13.87 -1.97
CA HIS A 412 -4.72 13.30 -1.22
C HIS A 412 -6.01 13.16 -2.08
N MET A 413 -5.88 13.26 -3.41
CA MET A 413 -7.00 12.98 -4.31
C MET A 413 -7.45 11.53 -4.13
N PRO A 414 -8.76 11.26 -3.95
CA PRO A 414 -9.26 9.88 -3.87
C PRO A 414 -8.83 9.05 -5.07
N TYR A 415 -8.45 7.79 -4.88
CA TYR A 415 -7.91 6.95 -5.96
C TYR A 415 -8.89 6.76 -7.13
N ASP A 416 -10.19 6.70 -6.87
CA ASP A 416 -11.22 6.66 -7.91
C ASP A 416 -11.29 7.97 -8.71
N ALA A 417 -11.06 9.12 -8.08
CA ALA A 417 -10.95 10.40 -8.77
C ALA A 417 -9.66 10.48 -9.60
N VAL A 418 -8.53 9.98 -9.06
CA VAL A 418 -7.27 9.86 -9.83
C VAL A 418 -7.48 9.00 -11.07
N GLN A 419 -8.18 7.88 -10.95
CA GLN A 419 -8.48 6.99 -12.07
C GLN A 419 -9.30 7.69 -13.16
N ARG A 420 -10.34 8.44 -12.78
CA ARG A 420 -11.15 9.22 -13.74
C ARG A 420 -10.31 10.28 -14.46
N VAL A 421 -9.57 11.11 -13.72
CA VAL A 421 -8.68 12.13 -14.29
C VAL A 421 -7.68 11.53 -15.28
N GLN A 422 -7.10 10.39 -14.91
CA GLN A 422 -6.16 9.69 -15.79
C GLN A 422 -6.84 9.16 -17.06
N GLN A 423 -8.03 8.57 -16.96
CA GLN A 423 -8.78 8.08 -18.11
C GLN A 423 -9.12 9.21 -19.08
N GLU A 424 -9.62 10.33 -18.56
CA GLU A 424 -9.97 11.51 -19.36
C GLU A 424 -8.75 12.10 -20.07
N SER A 425 -7.66 12.35 -19.34
CA SER A 425 -6.44 12.92 -19.91
C SER A 425 -5.75 11.96 -20.92
N SER A 426 -5.74 10.67 -20.64
CA SER A 426 -5.19 9.67 -21.57
C SER A 426 -6.01 9.62 -22.86
N ALA A 427 -7.33 9.61 -22.79
CA ALA A 427 -8.18 9.55 -23.98
C ALA A 427 -7.90 10.74 -24.94
N VAL A 428 -7.74 11.96 -24.39
CA VAL A 428 -7.38 13.14 -25.19
C VAL A 428 -5.99 12.99 -25.80
N LEU A 429 -4.99 12.61 -24.99
CA LEU A 429 -3.63 12.42 -25.47
C LEU A 429 -3.52 11.31 -26.52
N ASP A 430 -4.23 10.19 -26.36
CA ASP A 430 -4.24 9.08 -27.29
C ASP A 430 -4.81 9.52 -28.66
N SER A 431 -5.91 10.25 -28.65
CA SER A 431 -6.48 10.83 -29.87
C SER A 431 -5.53 11.80 -30.57
N LEU A 432 -4.79 12.61 -29.80
CA LEU A 432 -3.83 13.56 -30.34
C LEU A 432 -2.55 12.92 -30.87
N CYS A 433 -2.17 11.75 -30.37
CA CYS A 433 -0.97 11.02 -30.78
C CYS A 433 -1.24 10.07 -31.96
N GLU A 434 -2.51 9.75 -32.26
CA GLU A 434 -2.86 8.79 -33.30
C GLU A 434 -2.35 9.22 -34.68
N GLY A 435 -1.51 8.38 -35.32
CA GLY A 435 -0.96 8.61 -36.65
C GLY A 435 0.10 9.72 -36.75
N ARG A 436 0.59 10.26 -35.61
CA ARG A 436 1.57 11.35 -35.56
C ARG A 436 2.95 10.88 -35.10
N ASP A 437 3.99 11.60 -35.52
CA ASP A 437 5.32 11.49 -34.96
C ASP A 437 5.35 12.27 -33.62
N VAL A 438 5.07 11.54 -32.52
CA VAL A 438 4.94 12.12 -31.19
C VAL A 438 6.22 12.87 -30.78
N ARG A 439 7.40 12.39 -31.19
CA ARG A 439 8.67 13.01 -30.85
C ARG A 439 8.89 14.34 -31.60
N ALA A 440 8.54 14.37 -32.87
CA ALA A 440 8.74 15.57 -33.70
C ALA A 440 7.68 16.63 -33.42
N GLU A 441 6.47 16.23 -33.00
CA GLU A 441 5.30 17.10 -32.85
C GLU A 441 4.92 17.41 -31.39
N GLN A 442 5.79 17.18 -30.43
CA GLN A 442 5.49 17.31 -29.00
C GLN A 442 4.85 18.65 -28.61
N ASP A 443 5.45 19.76 -29.08
CA ASP A 443 4.96 21.10 -28.70
C ASP A 443 3.58 21.41 -29.32
N ALA A 444 3.32 20.93 -30.54
CA ALA A 444 2.00 21.04 -31.18
C ALA A 444 0.94 20.22 -30.41
N ILE A 445 1.24 18.96 -30.08
CA ILE A 445 0.35 18.10 -29.30
C ILE A 445 0.05 18.71 -27.93
N ILE A 446 1.04 19.31 -27.26
CA ILE A 446 0.86 19.96 -25.97
C ILE A 446 -0.04 21.20 -26.10
N GLY A 447 0.10 21.98 -27.17
CA GLY A 447 -0.76 23.13 -27.47
C GLY A 447 -2.21 22.70 -27.67
N GLU A 448 -2.45 21.70 -28.52
CA GLU A 448 -3.78 21.14 -28.79
C GLU A 448 -4.41 20.49 -27.54
N PHE A 449 -3.59 19.78 -26.74
CA PHE A 449 -4.06 19.25 -25.46
C PHE A 449 -4.55 20.36 -24.53
N ALA A 450 -3.83 21.46 -24.46
CA ALA A 450 -4.19 22.60 -23.60
C ALA A 450 -5.50 23.29 -24.04
N GLU A 451 -5.83 23.23 -25.32
CA GLU A 451 -7.09 23.74 -25.85
C GLU A 451 -8.28 22.80 -25.58
N LEU A 452 -8.06 21.49 -25.71
CA LEU A 452 -9.09 20.47 -25.59
C LEU A 452 -9.36 20.06 -24.14
N TYR A 453 -8.29 19.92 -23.33
CA TYR A 453 -8.37 19.43 -21.96
C TYR A 453 -8.40 20.58 -20.96
N ARG A 454 -9.59 20.89 -20.45
CA ARG A 454 -9.80 21.92 -19.39
C ARG A 454 -9.89 21.34 -17.99
N GLY A 455 -9.50 20.06 -17.81
CA GLY A 455 -10.05 19.18 -16.80
C GLY A 455 -9.50 19.26 -15.38
N THR A 456 -8.22 19.57 -15.13
CA THR A 456 -7.70 19.51 -13.75
C THR A 456 -7.81 20.80 -12.93
N THR A 457 -8.17 21.90 -13.55
CA THR A 457 -8.30 23.21 -12.87
C THR A 457 -9.38 23.23 -11.79
N GLN A 458 -10.30 22.28 -11.75
CA GLN A 458 -11.30 22.15 -10.68
C GLN A 458 -10.82 21.31 -9.48
N LEU A 459 -9.63 20.72 -9.55
CA LEU A 459 -9.09 19.82 -8.55
C LEU A 459 -7.82 20.37 -7.86
N THR A 460 -7.60 21.68 -7.92
CA THR A 460 -6.59 22.32 -7.06
C THR A 460 -6.93 21.98 -5.59
N PRO A 461 -5.97 21.46 -4.83
CA PRO A 461 -6.20 21.18 -3.41
C PRO A 461 -6.63 22.50 -2.75
N SER A 462 -7.87 22.53 -2.27
CA SER A 462 -8.26 23.57 -1.31
C SER A 462 -7.18 23.56 -0.23
N LYS A 463 -6.55 24.71 -0.04
CA LYS A 463 -5.52 25.01 0.94
C LYS A 463 -5.66 24.12 2.17
N VAL A 464 -4.74 23.20 2.35
CA VAL A 464 -4.51 22.59 3.66
C VAL A 464 -4.15 23.74 4.57
N GLN A 465 -5.08 24.16 5.39
CA GLN A 465 -4.82 25.10 6.45
C GLN A 465 -3.77 24.45 7.35
N THR A 466 -2.56 25.01 7.29
CA THR A 466 -1.55 24.85 8.33
C THR A 466 -2.12 25.47 9.61
N GLY A 467 -2.53 24.63 10.53
CA GLY A 467 -2.84 24.91 11.91
C GLY A 467 -2.14 23.90 12.79
#